data_c285078ce58d9012b5ed559ab46d7aac
#
_entry.id   c285078ce58d9012b5ed559ab46d7aac
#
_cell.length_a   1.000
_cell.length_b   1.000
_cell.length_c   1.000
_cell.angle_alpha   90.00
_cell.angle_beta   90.00
_cell.angle_gamma   90.00
#
_symmetry.space_group_name_H-M   'P 1'
#
loop_
_entity.id
_entity.type
_entity.pdbx_description
1 polymer ?
#
loop_
_entity_poly.entity_id
_entity_poly.type
_entity_poly.pdbx_seq_one_letter_code
_entity_poly.pdbx_strand_id
1 'polypeptide(L)'
;MRLSSLLTTASLVFAPHFVFGFNSSSNDAVVPRAPSSWVHPGVMIDKDQLNFIKGKVSAGAEPWSSAYSAMLGHELASPTRTPKPTRTVECGPTSTPNKGCTEERQDALAAYANSLAYYISNDATYAKKAISFMNAWANTIETHTNSNAKLQTGWAAASWARAGEIIRHTYSGWSSADVSKFETMLRNVYLPVLIGGSNSNGNWELVMMEAAIGISVFLEDGSSYDAAMKKFLGRVPAYIYLLKDGDYPKGAPGDGHDTKAEIVSYWQNQPTFQANGIAQETCRDFVHTGYGISSISHVAETARIQGNDLYSGDVGERLRYALGFHSQYELGTSKPSWLCPNKNLNLGLGPITEVGYNALHNRLGFAMTNTETLTKKGRPAGSNYLFVGWETLTHGDNTA
;
A
#
# COMPACT_ATOMS: atom_id res chain seq x y z
N MET A 1 14.19 47.28 64.72
CA MET A 1 14.04 47.03 63.24
C MET A 1 13.62 45.59 63.03
N ARG A 2 12.37 45.38 62.63
CA ARG A 2 11.80 44.02 62.43
C ARG A 2 11.91 43.68 60.95
N LEU A 3 12.59 42.56 60.59
CA LEU A 3 12.54 41.97 59.25
C LEU A 3 11.31 41.07 59.16
N SER A 4 10.45 41.35 58.20
CA SER A 4 9.33 40.47 57.80
C SER A 4 9.77 39.57 56.69
N SER A 5 9.71 38.27 56.92
CA SER A 5 9.92 37.24 55.88
C SER A 5 8.60 36.96 55.17
N LEU A 6 8.55 37.14 53.87
CA LEU A 6 7.48 36.69 52.97
C LEU A 6 7.71 35.22 52.58
N LEU A 7 6.83 34.35 53.02
CA LEU A 7 6.71 32.96 52.52
C LEU A 7 5.84 32.96 51.28
N THR A 8 6.43 32.58 50.16
CA THR A 8 5.73 32.26 48.91
C THR A 8 5.38 30.77 48.91
N THR A 9 4.10 30.47 48.99
CA THR A 9 3.56 29.12 48.85
C THR A 9 3.46 28.79 47.35
N ALA A 10 4.24 27.82 46.90
CA ALA A 10 4.11 27.23 45.56
C ALA A 10 3.05 26.13 45.61
N SER A 11 1.94 26.32 44.90
CA SER A 11 0.92 25.30 44.71
C SER A 11 1.37 24.33 43.61
N LEU A 12 1.65 23.08 43.98
CA LEU A 12 1.82 21.99 43.03
C LEU A 12 0.45 21.56 42.51
N VAL A 13 0.25 21.77 41.22
CA VAL A 13 -0.89 21.22 40.46
C VAL A 13 -0.52 19.78 40.07
N PHE A 14 -1.16 18.80 40.69
CA PHE A 14 -1.06 17.40 40.29
C PHE A 14 -1.96 17.20 39.07
N ALA A 15 -1.35 16.87 37.90
CA ALA A 15 -2.06 16.33 36.75
C ALA A 15 -2.41 14.86 37.01
N PRO A 16 -3.62 14.38 36.68
CA PRO A 16 -3.97 12.99 36.86
C PRO A 16 -3.24 12.14 35.80
N HIS A 17 -2.40 11.22 36.30
CA HIS A 17 -1.84 10.15 35.46
C HIS A 17 -2.95 9.14 35.19
N PHE A 18 -3.44 9.08 33.96
CA PHE A 18 -4.24 7.96 33.49
C PHE A 18 -3.32 6.74 33.31
N VAL A 19 -3.39 5.82 34.27
CA VAL A 19 -2.82 4.48 34.16
C VAL A 19 -3.79 3.68 33.32
N PHE A 20 -3.44 3.43 32.06
CA PHE A 20 -4.11 2.42 31.26
C PHE A 20 -3.71 1.04 31.79
N GLY A 21 -4.61 0.43 32.55
CA GLY A 21 -4.49 -0.96 32.98
C GLY A 21 -4.55 -1.89 31.75
N PHE A 22 -3.43 -2.54 31.43
CA PHE A 22 -3.44 -3.67 30.50
C PHE A 22 -4.13 -4.87 31.19
N ASN A 23 -5.38 -5.11 30.84
CA ASN A 23 -6.02 -6.38 31.15
C ASN A 23 -5.42 -7.45 30.23
N SER A 24 -4.61 -8.33 30.78
CA SER A 24 -4.16 -9.57 30.13
C SER A 24 -5.31 -10.57 30.10
N SER A 25 -6.12 -10.53 29.04
CA SER A 25 -7.01 -11.62 28.68
C SER A 25 -6.53 -12.19 27.35
N SER A 26 -6.37 -13.50 27.28
CA SER A 26 -6.09 -14.40 26.14
C SER A 26 -5.92 -13.72 24.79
N ASN A 27 -4.67 -13.69 24.29
CA ASN A 27 -4.29 -13.17 22.98
C ASN A 27 -4.77 -14.10 21.83
N ASP A 28 -6.05 -14.22 21.63
CA ASP A 28 -6.56 -14.47 20.29
C ASP A 28 -6.63 -13.09 19.61
N ALA A 29 -5.60 -12.77 18.84
CA ALA A 29 -5.61 -11.56 18.02
C ALA A 29 -6.88 -11.59 17.18
N VAL A 30 -7.79 -10.63 17.41
CA VAL A 30 -9.03 -10.53 16.64
C VAL A 30 -8.60 -10.31 15.18
N VAL A 31 -8.82 -11.33 14.35
CA VAL A 31 -8.56 -11.23 12.92
C VAL A 31 -9.55 -10.19 12.36
N PRO A 32 -9.06 -9.08 11.78
CA PRO A 32 -9.91 -8.10 11.16
C PRO A 32 -10.86 -8.76 10.17
N ARG A 33 -12.13 -8.42 10.28
CA ARG A 33 -13.20 -8.95 9.42
C ARG A 33 -13.74 -7.86 8.51
N ALA A 34 -14.45 -8.28 7.49
CA ALA A 34 -15.23 -7.38 6.65
C ALA A 34 -16.12 -6.47 7.52
N PRO A 35 -16.22 -5.18 7.18
CA PRO A 35 -17.05 -4.25 7.93
C PRO A 35 -18.53 -4.62 7.81
N SER A 36 -19.33 -4.27 8.81
CA SER A 36 -20.77 -4.41 8.74
C SER A 36 -21.43 -3.41 7.78
N SER A 37 -20.72 -2.33 7.47
CA SER A 37 -21.10 -1.30 6.50
C SER A 37 -19.84 -0.78 5.82
N TRP A 38 -19.83 -0.82 4.51
CA TRP A 38 -18.67 -0.39 3.71
C TRP A 38 -18.57 1.13 3.63
N VAL A 39 -17.34 1.64 3.60
CA VAL A 39 -17.03 3.05 3.37
C VAL A 39 -16.61 3.22 1.91
N HIS A 40 -17.20 4.20 1.20
CA HIS A 40 -16.91 4.47 -0.22
C HIS A 40 -16.75 5.97 -0.54
N PRO A 41 -15.81 6.36 -1.41
CA PRO A 41 -14.67 5.52 -1.82
C PRO A 41 -13.90 5.07 -0.60
N GLY A 42 -13.29 3.88 -0.67
CA GLY A 42 -12.70 3.28 0.52
C GLY A 42 -11.51 2.36 0.26
N VAL A 43 -10.92 2.38 -0.93
CA VAL A 43 -9.70 1.65 -1.28
C VAL A 43 -8.52 2.61 -1.28
N MET A 44 -7.67 2.52 -0.28
CA MET A 44 -6.48 3.33 -0.04
C MET A 44 -6.76 4.82 0.23
N ILE A 45 -7.89 5.34 -0.20
CA ILE A 45 -8.27 6.74 0.00
C ILE A 45 -9.79 6.86 0.19
N ASP A 46 -10.20 7.70 1.13
CA ASP A 46 -11.60 7.99 1.41
C ASP A 46 -12.00 9.40 0.94
N LYS A 47 -13.28 9.74 1.16
CA LYS A 47 -13.83 11.02 0.73
C LYS A 47 -13.24 12.21 1.48
N ASP A 48 -12.93 12.05 2.75
CA ASP A 48 -12.37 13.14 3.57
C ASP A 48 -10.93 13.42 3.15
N GLN A 49 -10.14 12.39 2.90
CA GLN A 49 -8.80 12.51 2.33
C GLN A 49 -8.82 13.16 0.94
N LEU A 50 -9.76 12.77 0.07
CA LEU A 50 -9.95 13.39 -1.25
C LEU A 50 -10.35 14.86 -1.15
N ASN A 51 -11.22 15.23 -0.21
CA ASN A 51 -11.60 16.62 0.04
C ASN A 51 -10.42 17.45 0.55
N PHE A 52 -9.61 16.89 1.44
CA PHE A 52 -8.39 17.53 1.92
C PHE A 52 -7.46 17.88 0.75
N ILE A 53 -7.17 16.91 -0.11
CA ILE A 53 -6.31 17.10 -1.30
C ILE A 53 -6.88 18.19 -2.21
N LYS A 54 -8.17 18.10 -2.53
CA LYS A 54 -8.86 19.09 -3.37
C LYS A 54 -8.72 20.52 -2.80
N GLY A 55 -8.90 20.67 -1.49
CA GLY A 55 -8.71 21.95 -0.81
C GLY A 55 -7.28 22.46 -0.89
N LYS A 56 -6.28 21.58 -0.68
CA LYS A 56 -4.86 21.93 -0.75
C LYS A 56 -4.43 22.35 -2.16
N VAL A 57 -4.83 21.61 -3.18
CA VAL A 57 -4.54 21.92 -4.59
C VAL A 57 -5.22 23.24 -4.99
N SER A 58 -6.48 23.43 -4.62
CA SER A 58 -7.22 24.67 -4.89
C SER A 58 -6.58 25.90 -4.22
N ALA A 59 -5.96 25.72 -3.06
CA ALA A 59 -5.24 26.77 -2.34
C ALA A 59 -3.81 27.02 -2.86
N GLY A 60 -3.33 26.28 -3.86
CA GLY A 60 -1.95 26.35 -4.33
C GLY A 60 -0.93 25.87 -3.29
N ALA A 61 -1.34 25.04 -2.33
CA ALA A 61 -0.49 24.61 -1.23
C ALA A 61 0.49 23.50 -1.65
N GLU A 62 1.71 23.58 -1.14
CA GLU A 62 2.72 22.54 -1.34
C GLU A 62 2.69 21.49 -0.20
N PRO A 63 3.03 20.22 -0.50
CA PRO A 63 3.55 19.69 -1.77
C PRO A 63 2.44 19.28 -2.77
N TRP A 64 1.17 19.46 -2.45
CA TRP A 64 0.03 18.90 -3.22
C TRP A 64 -0.11 19.55 -4.60
N SER A 65 0.12 20.87 -4.74
CA SER A 65 0.04 21.56 -6.03
C SER A 65 1.10 21.07 -7.01
N SER A 66 2.35 20.95 -6.58
CA SER A 66 3.43 20.39 -7.38
C SER A 66 3.18 18.92 -7.72
N ALA A 67 2.68 18.13 -6.77
CA ALA A 67 2.36 16.72 -6.98
C ALA A 67 1.19 16.54 -7.98
N TYR A 68 0.17 17.37 -7.90
CA TYR A 68 -0.94 17.36 -8.86
C TYR A 68 -0.47 17.75 -10.27
N SER A 69 0.34 18.82 -10.38
CA SER A 69 0.91 19.24 -11.65
C SER A 69 1.81 18.16 -12.27
N ALA A 70 2.64 17.51 -11.45
CA ALA A 70 3.48 16.39 -11.89
C ALA A 70 2.65 15.20 -12.37
N MET A 71 1.55 14.87 -11.68
CA MET A 71 0.62 13.82 -12.11
C MET A 71 -0.02 14.16 -13.46
N LEU A 72 -0.53 15.39 -13.64
CA LEU A 72 -1.15 15.82 -14.90
C LEU A 72 -0.16 15.87 -16.07
N GLY A 73 1.11 16.17 -15.81
CA GLY A 73 2.20 16.14 -16.79
C GLY A 73 2.69 14.72 -17.14
N HIS A 74 2.27 13.71 -16.41
CA HIS A 74 2.73 12.35 -16.61
C HIS A 74 2.01 11.69 -17.80
N GLU A 75 2.71 10.88 -18.61
CA GLU A 75 2.15 10.21 -19.79
C GLU A 75 0.91 9.33 -19.52
N LEU A 76 0.81 8.75 -18.31
CA LEU A 76 -0.35 7.95 -17.90
C LEU A 76 -1.61 8.79 -17.68
N ALA A 77 -1.47 10.08 -17.33
CA ALA A 77 -2.59 11.01 -17.20
C ALA A 77 -2.92 11.75 -18.51
N SER A 78 -2.16 11.50 -19.58
CA SER A 78 -2.33 12.20 -20.87
C SER A 78 -3.76 12.07 -21.40
N PRO A 79 -4.38 13.18 -21.84
CA PRO A 79 -5.71 13.17 -22.45
C PRO A 79 -5.75 12.42 -23.79
N THR A 80 -4.61 12.27 -24.45
CA THR A 80 -4.49 11.57 -25.73
C THR A 80 -4.27 10.06 -25.59
N ARG A 81 -3.92 9.56 -24.37
CA ARG A 81 -3.74 8.13 -24.13
C ARG A 81 -5.06 7.38 -24.37
N THR A 82 -5.00 6.29 -25.13
CA THR A 82 -6.14 5.42 -25.41
C THR A 82 -5.94 4.05 -24.75
N PRO A 83 -7.02 3.39 -24.28
CA PRO A 83 -6.92 2.05 -23.73
C PRO A 83 -6.46 1.03 -24.78
N LYS A 84 -5.66 0.05 -24.34
CA LYS A 84 -5.14 -1.03 -25.20
C LYS A 84 -5.46 -2.40 -24.60
N PRO A 85 -6.74 -2.76 -24.46
CA PRO A 85 -7.13 -4.02 -23.83
C PRO A 85 -6.74 -5.22 -24.67
N THR A 86 -6.41 -6.29 -23.99
CA THR A 86 -6.03 -7.57 -24.60
C THR A 86 -6.92 -8.66 -24.01
N ARG A 87 -7.43 -9.57 -24.85
CA ARG A 87 -8.31 -10.67 -24.45
C ARG A 87 -7.62 -11.64 -23.50
N THR A 88 -6.37 -12.00 -23.83
CA THR A 88 -5.50 -12.83 -23.00
C THR A 88 -4.26 -12.04 -22.65
N VAL A 89 -4.08 -11.72 -21.38
CA VAL A 89 -2.83 -11.12 -20.89
C VAL A 89 -1.85 -12.23 -20.59
N GLU A 90 -0.73 -12.28 -21.32
CA GLU A 90 0.28 -13.32 -21.18
C GLU A 90 1.61 -12.75 -20.71
N CYS A 91 1.97 -13.01 -19.44
CA CYS A 91 3.14 -12.46 -18.76
C CYS A 91 4.10 -13.55 -18.32
N GLY A 92 5.20 -13.67 -19.04
CA GLY A 92 6.28 -14.61 -18.73
C GLY A 92 7.33 -14.05 -17.78
N PRO A 93 8.36 -14.86 -17.46
CA PRO A 93 9.46 -14.46 -16.59
C PRO A 93 10.14 -13.20 -17.16
N THR A 94 10.46 -12.23 -16.28
CA THR A 94 11.06 -10.95 -16.70
C THR A 94 10.29 -10.25 -17.83
N SER A 95 8.96 -10.42 -17.83
CA SER A 95 8.05 -9.90 -18.88
C SER A 95 8.35 -10.41 -20.29
N THR A 96 8.74 -11.68 -20.43
CA THR A 96 8.93 -12.34 -21.72
C THR A 96 8.20 -13.68 -21.74
N PRO A 97 7.09 -13.86 -22.51
CA PRO A 97 6.43 -12.86 -23.35
C PRO A 97 5.78 -11.73 -22.53
N ASN A 98 5.55 -10.59 -23.19
CA ASN A 98 4.81 -9.44 -22.68
C ASN A 98 3.66 -9.11 -23.66
N LYS A 99 2.54 -9.81 -23.50
CA LYS A 99 1.34 -9.57 -24.33
C LYS A 99 0.25 -8.93 -23.47
N GLY A 100 0.08 -7.65 -23.61
CA GLY A 100 -0.89 -6.88 -22.84
C GLY A 100 -0.48 -6.56 -21.38
N CYS A 101 0.65 -7.09 -20.89
CA CYS A 101 1.04 -6.91 -19.47
C CYS A 101 1.37 -5.45 -19.14
N THR A 102 2.17 -4.78 -19.97
CA THR A 102 2.51 -3.37 -19.77
C THR A 102 1.29 -2.49 -19.98
N GLU A 103 0.50 -2.78 -21.00
CA GLU A 103 -0.71 -2.04 -21.32
C GLU A 103 -1.72 -2.10 -20.18
N GLU A 104 -1.95 -3.29 -19.62
CA GLU A 104 -2.90 -3.49 -18.52
C GLU A 104 -2.53 -2.68 -17.27
N ARG A 105 -1.29 -2.81 -16.80
CA ARG A 105 -0.81 -2.06 -15.62
C ARG A 105 -0.90 -0.55 -15.83
N GLN A 106 -0.44 -0.09 -16.99
CA GLN A 106 -0.42 1.33 -17.30
C GLN A 106 -1.82 1.90 -17.56
N ASP A 107 -2.72 1.13 -18.15
CA ASP A 107 -4.11 1.56 -18.34
C ASP A 107 -4.86 1.61 -16.99
N ALA A 108 -4.59 0.68 -16.07
CA ALA A 108 -5.12 0.73 -14.71
C ALA A 108 -4.64 1.97 -13.94
N LEU A 109 -3.34 2.26 -14.01
CA LEU A 109 -2.77 3.49 -13.41
C LEU A 109 -3.31 4.75 -14.09
N ALA A 110 -3.51 4.72 -15.42
CA ALA A 110 -4.10 5.84 -16.15
C ALA A 110 -5.55 6.09 -15.72
N ALA A 111 -6.34 5.04 -15.50
CA ALA A 111 -7.68 5.18 -14.94
C ALA A 111 -7.63 5.81 -13.54
N TYR A 112 -6.71 5.38 -12.68
CA TYR A 112 -6.55 5.94 -11.33
C TYR A 112 -6.13 7.42 -11.36
N ALA A 113 -5.13 7.79 -12.18
CA ALA A 113 -4.71 9.18 -12.33
C ALA A 113 -5.87 10.08 -12.79
N ASN A 114 -6.64 9.62 -13.78
CA ASN A 114 -7.78 10.37 -14.28
C ASN A 114 -8.93 10.43 -13.26
N SER A 115 -9.11 9.43 -12.41
CA SER A 115 -10.08 9.46 -11.32
C SER A 115 -9.72 10.52 -10.27
N LEU A 116 -8.44 10.61 -9.88
CA LEU A 116 -7.93 11.66 -9.00
C LEU A 116 -8.07 13.05 -9.64
N ALA A 117 -7.68 13.18 -10.92
CA ALA A 117 -7.78 14.44 -11.65
C ALA A 117 -9.22 14.93 -11.71
N TYR A 118 -10.18 14.04 -11.97
CA TYR A 118 -11.61 14.35 -11.94
C TYR A 118 -12.04 14.88 -10.56
N TYR A 119 -11.73 14.16 -9.49
CA TYR A 119 -12.21 14.55 -8.17
C TYR A 119 -11.66 15.92 -7.75
N ILE A 120 -10.39 16.18 -8.03
CA ILE A 120 -9.71 17.43 -7.67
C ILE A 120 -10.23 18.60 -8.51
N SER A 121 -10.30 18.46 -9.85
CA SER A 121 -10.69 19.53 -10.76
C SER A 121 -12.20 19.72 -10.93
N ASN A 122 -12.98 18.67 -10.63
CA ASN A 122 -14.40 18.56 -10.98
C ASN A 122 -14.69 18.60 -12.49
N ASP A 123 -13.66 18.32 -13.34
CA ASP A 123 -13.82 18.26 -14.80
C ASP A 123 -14.22 16.83 -15.21
N ALA A 124 -15.47 16.69 -15.68
CA ALA A 124 -16.04 15.41 -16.13
C ALA A 124 -15.27 14.76 -17.30
N THR A 125 -14.39 15.48 -18.00
CA THR A 125 -13.54 14.94 -19.05
C THR A 125 -12.61 13.85 -18.48
N TYR A 126 -12.05 14.07 -17.31
CA TYR A 126 -11.22 13.09 -16.62
C TYR A 126 -12.01 11.86 -16.15
N ALA A 127 -13.23 12.06 -15.61
CA ALA A 127 -14.09 10.93 -15.23
C ALA A 127 -14.42 10.05 -16.44
N LYS A 128 -14.84 10.66 -17.56
CA LYS A 128 -15.10 9.95 -18.82
C LYS A 128 -13.87 9.21 -19.33
N LYS A 129 -12.69 9.80 -19.15
CA LYS A 129 -11.41 9.17 -19.52
C LYS A 129 -11.12 7.94 -18.67
N ALA A 130 -11.25 8.03 -17.34
CA ALA A 130 -11.10 6.88 -16.43
C ALA A 130 -12.07 5.75 -16.80
N ILE A 131 -13.35 6.09 -17.02
CA ILE A 131 -14.39 5.13 -17.46
C ILE A 131 -14.01 4.48 -18.79
N SER A 132 -13.43 5.22 -19.74
CA SER A 132 -13.05 4.64 -21.02
C SER A 132 -12.00 3.53 -20.90
N PHE A 133 -11.05 3.64 -19.98
CA PHE A 133 -10.10 2.57 -19.66
C PHE A 133 -10.80 1.39 -19.01
N MET A 134 -11.57 1.63 -17.95
CA MET A 134 -12.28 0.58 -17.20
C MET A 134 -13.25 -0.21 -18.11
N ASN A 135 -14.04 0.49 -18.93
CA ASN A 135 -14.98 -0.15 -19.84
C ASN A 135 -14.28 -0.93 -20.96
N ALA A 136 -13.19 -0.40 -21.51
CA ALA A 136 -12.45 -1.09 -22.57
C ALA A 136 -11.90 -2.45 -22.08
N TRP A 137 -11.30 -2.47 -20.89
CA TRP A 137 -10.79 -3.70 -20.29
C TRP A 137 -11.93 -4.63 -19.86
N ALA A 138 -13.00 -4.10 -19.24
CA ALA A 138 -14.16 -4.90 -18.81
C ALA A 138 -14.89 -5.59 -19.98
N ASN A 139 -14.85 -5.01 -21.16
CA ASN A 139 -15.47 -5.61 -22.36
C ASN A 139 -14.54 -6.56 -23.12
N THR A 140 -13.26 -6.70 -22.72
CA THR A 140 -12.26 -7.39 -23.56
C THR A 140 -11.52 -8.50 -22.85
N ILE A 141 -11.04 -8.29 -21.62
CA ILE A 141 -10.18 -9.27 -20.94
C ILE A 141 -10.96 -10.50 -20.51
N GLU A 142 -10.36 -11.68 -20.73
CA GLU A 142 -10.94 -12.96 -20.31
C GLU A 142 -10.03 -13.75 -19.38
N THR A 143 -8.70 -13.61 -19.50
CA THR A 143 -7.79 -14.42 -18.69
C THR A 143 -6.38 -13.84 -18.64
N HIS A 144 -5.66 -14.25 -17.57
CA HIS A 144 -4.22 -14.05 -17.39
C HIS A 144 -3.50 -15.39 -17.47
N THR A 145 -2.38 -15.43 -18.17
CA THR A 145 -1.63 -16.67 -18.41
C THR A 145 -0.13 -16.49 -18.22
N ASN A 146 0.60 -17.61 -18.15
CA ASN A 146 2.04 -17.72 -17.99
C ASN A 146 2.52 -17.50 -16.53
N SER A 147 3.83 -17.61 -16.29
CA SER A 147 4.42 -17.71 -14.94
C SER A 147 4.20 -16.49 -14.05
N ASN A 148 4.11 -15.29 -14.63
CA ASN A 148 3.88 -14.04 -13.90
C ASN A 148 2.41 -13.60 -13.85
N ALA A 149 1.48 -14.44 -14.30
CA ALA A 149 0.05 -14.11 -14.34
C ALA A 149 -0.46 -13.57 -12.98
N LYS A 150 -0.18 -14.27 -11.89
CA LYS A 150 -0.62 -13.87 -10.53
C LYS A 150 -0.12 -12.50 -10.13
N LEU A 151 1.18 -12.23 -10.34
CA LEU A 151 1.80 -10.96 -10.00
C LEU A 151 1.23 -9.82 -10.84
N GLN A 152 1.11 -10.04 -12.15
CA GLN A 152 0.53 -9.10 -13.09
C GLN A 152 -0.91 -8.72 -12.72
N THR A 153 -1.72 -9.73 -12.43
CA THR A 153 -3.11 -9.54 -12.00
C THR A 153 -3.19 -8.70 -10.72
N GLY A 154 -2.27 -8.93 -9.76
CA GLY A 154 -2.19 -8.15 -8.53
C GLY A 154 -1.88 -6.66 -8.79
N TRP A 155 -0.87 -6.39 -9.61
CA TRP A 155 -0.49 -5.00 -9.94
C TRP A 155 -1.60 -4.22 -10.63
N ALA A 156 -2.22 -4.82 -11.64
CA ALA A 156 -3.29 -4.15 -12.38
C ALA A 156 -4.55 -3.96 -11.51
N ALA A 157 -4.97 -5.00 -10.80
CA ALA A 157 -6.20 -4.97 -10.01
C ALA A 157 -6.16 -4.01 -8.82
N ALA A 158 -4.99 -3.81 -8.19
CA ALA A 158 -4.82 -2.81 -7.14
C ALA A 158 -5.20 -1.41 -7.64
N SER A 159 -4.77 -1.07 -8.85
CA SER A 159 -5.08 0.23 -9.48
C SER A 159 -6.52 0.29 -10.01
N TRP A 160 -7.06 -0.82 -10.57
CA TRP A 160 -8.45 -0.88 -11.01
C TRP A 160 -9.43 -0.63 -9.86
N ALA A 161 -9.21 -1.26 -8.70
CA ALA A 161 -10.06 -1.09 -7.53
C ALA A 161 -10.11 0.37 -7.06
N ARG A 162 -8.94 1.04 -6.97
CA ARG A 162 -8.84 2.45 -6.59
C ARG A 162 -9.57 3.37 -7.57
N ALA A 163 -9.37 3.16 -8.87
CA ALA A 163 -10.03 3.96 -9.91
C ALA A 163 -11.56 3.76 -9.89
N GLY A 164 -12.00 2.50 -9.79
CA GLY A 164 -13.41 2.13 -9.74
C GLY A 164 -14.12 2.77 -8.55
N GLU A 165 -13.53 2.68 -7.36
CA GLU A 165 -14.07 3.26 -6.13
C GLU A 165 -14.31 4.78 -6.26
N ILE A 166 -13.30 5.51 -6.70
CA ILE A 166 -13.44 6.96 -6.85
C ILE A 166 -14.55 7.30 -7.84
N ILE A 167 -14.55 6.70 -9.03
CA ILE A 167 -15.54 7.05 -10.06
C ILE A 167 -16.96 6.61 -9.69
N ARG A 168 -17.12 5.38 -9.21
CA ARG A 168 -18.44 4.84 -8.85
C ARG A 168 -19.16 5.69 -7.83
N HIS A 169 -18.44 6.16 -6.82
CA HIS A 169 -19.04 6.84 -5.66
C HIS A 169 -18.98 8.38 -5.72
N THR A 170 -18.39 8.94 -6.81
CA THR A 170 -18.28 10.40 -6.93
C THR A 170 -18.76 10.98 -8.27
N TYR A 171 -18.99 10.12 -9.29
CA TYR A 171 -19.43 10.54 -10.61
C TYR A 171 -20.66 9.77 -11.10
N SER A 172 -21.77 10.47 -11.30
CA SER A 172 -23.05 9.87 -11.69
C SER A 172 -23.14 9.43 -13.17
N GLY A 173 -22.13 9.75 -13.99
CA GLY A 173 -22.14 9.49 -15.43
C GLY A 173 -21.60 8.14 -15.86
N TRP A 174 -21.24 7.23 -14.94
CA TRP A 174 -20.90 5.84 -15.25
C TRP A 174 -22.16 4.99 -15.22
N SER A 175 -22.54 4.42 -16.36
CA SER A 175 -23.81 3.68 -16.46
C SER A 175 -23.80 2.43 -15.57
N SER A 176 -24.94 2.09 -14.99
CA SER A 176 -25.08 0.87 -14.17
C SER A 176 -24.73 -0.40 -14.95
N ALA A 177 -25.02 -0.44 -16.24
CA ALA A 177 -24.67 -1.56 -17.11
C ALA A 177 -23.15 -1.71 -17.26
N ASP A 178 -22.41 -0.61 -17.38
CA ASP A 178 -20.95 -0.64 -17.47
C ASP A 178 -20.31 -0.94 -16.12
N VAL A 179 -20.85 -0.40 -15.02
CA VAL A 179 -20.43 -0.79 -13.66
C VAL A 179 -20.57 -2.30 -13.47
N SER A 180 -21.71 -2.90 -13.84
CA SER A 180 -21.93 -4.35 -13.71
C SER A 180 -20.96 -5.18 -14.55
N LYS A 181 -20.54 -4.70 -15.72
CA LYS A 181 -19.51 -5.38 -16.52
C LYS A 181 -18.13 -5.30 -15.82
N PHE A 182 -17.80 -4.16 -15.26
CA PHE A 182 -16.55 -3.99 -14.53
C PHE A 182 -16.51 -4.84 -13.26
N GLU A 183 -17.63 -4.92 -12.50
CA GLU A 183 -17.80 -5.86 -11.39
C GLU A 183 -17.59 -7.30 -11.83
N THR A 184 -18.17 -7.69 -12.97
CA THR A 184 -18.05 -9.04 -13.55
C THR A 184 -16.59 -9.34 -13.91
N MET A 185 -15.88 -8.41 -14.50
CA MET A 185 -14.45 -8.53 -14.79
C MET A 185 -13.64 -8.77 -13.50
N LEU A 186 -13.81 -7.93 -12.48
CA LEU A 186 -13.10 -8.06 -11.22
C LEU A 186 -13.41 -9.39 -10.52
N ARG A 187 -14.67 -9.78 -10.49
CA ARG A 187 -15.15 -11.01 -9.81
C ARG A 187 -14.69 -12.29 -10.51
N ASN A 188 -14.74 -12.32 -11.86
CA ASN A 188 -14.59 -13.55 -12.61
C ASN A 188 -13.22 -13.72 -13.27
N VAL A 189 -12.49 -12.62 -13.54
CA VAL A 189 -11.18 -12.67 -14.21
C VAL A 189 -10.03 -12.41 -13.23
N TYR A 190 -10.19 -11.48 -12.29
CA TYR A 190 -9.12 -11.09 -11.38
C TYR A 190 -9.14 -11.86 -10.06
N LEU A 191 -10.25 -11.82 -9.34
CA LEU A 191 -10.35 -12.38 -7.98
C LEU A 191 -9.97 -13.86 -7.90
N PRO A 192 -10.37 -14.76 -8.83
CA PRO A 192 -9.99 -16.17 -8.79
C PRO A 192 -8.49 -16.42 -8.92
N VAL A 193 -7.76 -15.53 -9.62
CA VAL A 193 -6.31 -15.62 -9.76
C VAL A 193 -5.60 -15.17 -8.48
N LEU A 194 -6.19 -14.21 -7.76
CA LEU A 194 -5.58 -13.53 -6.60
C LEU A 194 -5.80 -14.26 -5.29
N ILE A 195 -7.04 -14.71 -5.03
CA ILE A 195 -7.49 -15.14 -3.69
C ILE A 195 -6.72 -16.34 -3.13
N GLY A 196 -6.16 -17.17 -4.00
CA GLY A 196 -5.32 -18.30 -3.64
C GLY A 196 -3.95 -17.93 -3.07
N GLY A 197 -3.48 -16.71 -3.28
CA GLY A 197 -2.13 -16.26 -2.89
C GLY A 197 -1.01 -16.91 -3.71
N SER A 198 0.23 -16.79 -3.21
CA SER A 198 1.43 -17.29 -3.87
C SER A 198 2.51 -17.69 -2.86
N ASN A 199 3.25 -18.77 -3.16
CA ASN A 199 4.44 -19.18 -2.42
C ASN A 199 5.75 -18.65 -3.05
N SER A 200 5.65 -17.73 -4.03
CA SER A 200 6.80 -16.99 -4.57
C SER A 200 7.35 -16.01 -3.53
N ASN A 201 8.28 -15.13 -3.91
CA ASN A 201 8.73 -14.09 -2.99
C ASN A 201 7.56 -13.30 -2.41
N GLY A 202 7.69 -12.88 -1.14
CA GLY A 202 6.56 -12.39 -0.37
C GLY A 202 5.84 -11.17 -0.95
N ASN A 203 6.54 -10.32 -1.75
CA ASN A 203 5.89 -9.20 -2.44
C ASN A 203 4.74 -9.65 -3.37
N TRP A 204 4.81 -10.85 -3.95
CA TRP A 204 3.75 -11.40 -4.80
C TRP A 204 2.45 -11.56 -4.03
N GLU A 205 2.48 -12.30 -2.91
CA GLU A 205 1.27 -12.52 -2.12
C GLU A 205 0.75 -11.21 -1.51
N LEU A 206 1.65 -10.32 -1.10
CA LEU A 206 1.26 -9.02 -0.54
C LEU A 206 0.47 -8.17 -1.55
N VAL A 207 0.94 -8.02 -2.80
CA VAL A 207 0.19 -7.26 -3.81
C VAL A 207 -1.07 -7.99 -4.29
N MET A 208 -1.05 -9.33 -4.30
CA MET A 208 -2.26 -10.11 -4.60
C MET A 208 -3.34 -9.88 -3.54
N MET A 209 -2.96 -9.84 -2.26
CA MET A 209 -3.91 -9.59 -1.17
C MET A 209 -4.36 -8.12 -1.14
N GLU A 210 -3.48 -7.17 -1.43
CA GLU A 210 -3.87 -5.78 -1.65
C GLU A 210 -4.96 -5.65 -2.70
N ALA A 211 -4.75 -6.26 -3.86
CA ALA A 211 -5.71 -6.26 -4.95
C ALA A 211 -7.03 -6.97 -4.58
N ALA A 212 -6.94 -8.15 -3.96
CA ALA A 212 -8.13 -8.91 -3.55
C ALA A 212 -8.96 -8.15 -2.50
N ILE A 213 -8.32 -7.49 -1.52
CA ILE A 213 -8.98 -6.65 -0.53
C ILE A 213 -9.65 -5.45 -1.21
N GLY A 214 -8.93 -4.75 -2.10
CA GLY A 214 -9.49 -3.62 -2.85
C GLY A 214 -10.69 -4.01 -3.72
N ILE A 215 -10.61 -5.13 -4.43
CA ILE A 215 -11.73 -5.69 -5.20
C ILE A 215 -12.90 -6.02 -4.27
N SER A 216 -12.63 -6.62 -3.10
CA SER A 216 -13.68 -7.00 -2.15
C SER A 216 -14.40 -5.78 -1.58
N VAL A 217 -13.72 -4.66 -1.35
CA VAL A 217 -14.35 -3.38 -0.98
C VAL A 217 -15.25 -2.89 -2.12
N PHE A 218 -14.74 -2.83 -3.36
CA PHE A 218 -15.51 -2.37 -4.51
C PHE A 218 -16.77 -3.22 -4.78
N LEU A 219 -16.70 -4.54 -4.53
CA LEU A 219 -17.79 -5.49 -4.72
C LEU A 219 -18.65 -5.69 -3.48
N GLU A 220 -18.31 -5.10 -2.33
CA GLU A 220 -18.91 -5.35 -1.01
C GLU A 220 -18.93 -6.85 -0.66
N ASP A 221 -17.86 -7.58 -1.03
CA ASP A 221 -17.72 -9.03 -0.84
C ASP A 221 -16.97 -9.35 0.46
N GLY A 222 -17.72 -9.49 1.56
CA GLY A 222 -17.15 -9.77 2.87
C GLY A 222 -16.37 -11.10 2.95
N SER A 223 -16.83 -12.12 2.23
CA SER A 223 -16.16 -13.44 2.23
C SER A 223 -14.76 -13.36 1.62
N SER A 224 -14.65 -12.70 0.47
CA SER A 224 -13.36 -12.52 -0.20
C SER A 224 -12.44 -11.58 0.58
N TYR A 225 -12.99 -10.53 1.21
CA TYR A 225 -12.25 -9.64 2.11
C TYR A 225 -11.61 -10.41 3.27
N ASP A 226 -12.40 -11.21 3.99
CA ASP A 226 -11.94 -12.00 5.14
C ASP A 226 -10.85 -13.01 4.73
N ALA A 227 -11.03 -13.68 3.60
CA ALA A 227 -10.08 -14.66 3.08
C ALA A 227 -8.75 -13.98 2.70
N ALA A 228 -8.80 -12.85 2.01
CA ALA A 228 -7.61 -12.09 1.63
C ALA A 228 -6.90 -11.49 2.85
N MET A 229 -7.65 -10.90 3.79
CA MET A 229 -7.10 -10.34 5.02
C MET A 229 -6.38 -11.41 5.87
N LYS A 230 -6.96 -12.60 5.99
CA LYS A 230 -6.30 -13.72 6.70
C LYS A 230 -4.95 -14.09 6.08
N LYS A 231 -4.86 -14.15 4.75
CA LYS A 231 -3.59 -14.44 4.07
C LYS A 231 -2.59 -13.29 4.22
N PHE A 232 -3.04 -12.05 4.07
CA PHE A 232 -2.22 -10.86 4.29
C PHE A 232 -1.58 -10.87 5.68
N LEU A 233 -2.37 -11.08 6.73
CA LEU A 233 -1.89 -11.11 8.11
C LEU A 233 -0.92 -12.26 8.39
N GLY A 234 -1.07 -13.39 7.70
CA GLY A 234 -0.10 -14.49 7.75
C GLY A 234 1.21 -14.18 7.04
N ARG A 235 1.15 -13.43 5.93
CA ARG A 235 2.34 -13.07 5.13
C ARG A 235 3.17 -11.96 5.75
N VAL A 236 2.58 -10.95 6.39
CA VAL A 236 3.32 -9.79 6.91
C VAL A 236 4.46 -10.18 7.85
N PRO A 237 4.28 -11.02 8.91
CA PRO A 237 5.39 -11.46 9.76
C PRO A 237 6.38 -12.40 9.07
N ALA A 238 6.01 -13.06 7.99
CA ALA A 238 6.89 -13.84 7.14
C ALA A 238 7.62 -13.00 6.07
N TYR A 239 7.32 -11.71 5.99
CA TYR A 239 7.95 -10.78 5.06
C TYR A 239 8.80 -9.72 5.75
N ILE A 240 8.41 -9.26 6.93
CA ILE A 240 9.17 -8.27 7.74
C ILE A 240 9.50 -8.90 9.09
N TYR A 241 10.80 -9.06 9.35
CA TYR A 241 11.32 -9.60 10.59
C TYR A 241 11.39 -8.57 11.70
N LEU A 242 11.06 -8.98 12.92
CA LEU A 242 11.34 -8.26 14.17
C LEU A 242 12.13 -9.18 15.13
N LEU A 243 12.99 -8.58 15.95
CA LEU A 243 13.78 -9.33 16.95
C LEU A 243 12.91 -10.14 17.92
N LYS A 244 11.68 -9.72 18.18
CA LYS A 244 10.70 -10.48 18.98
C LYS A 244 10.25 -11.79 18.32
N ASP A 245 10.49 -11.98 17.01
CA ASP A 245 10.14 -13.23 16.31
C ASP A 245 11.08 -14.40 16.67
N GLY A 246 12.22 -14.11 17.29
CA GLY A 246 13.28 -15.06 17.65
C GLY A 246 14.51 -14.93 16.77
N ASP A 247 15.35 -15.97 16.74
CA ASP A 247 16.64 -15.95 16.05
C ASP A 247 16.54 -15.83 14.52
N TYR A 248 15.38 -16.11 13.95
CA TYR A 248 15.09 -16.04 12.52
C TYR A 248 13.60 -15.79 12.26
N PRO A 249 13.25 -15.32 11.04
CA PRO A 249 11.86 -15.03 10.67
C PRO A 249 10.95 -16.25 10.70
N LYS A 250 9.65 -15.99 10.70
CA LYS A 250 8.61 -17.01 10.57
C LYS A 250 8.31 -17.31 9.10
N GLY A 251 7.91 -18.55 8.79
CA GLY A 251 7.25 -18.89 7.53
C GLY A 251 5.80 -18.39 7.51
N ALA A 252 5.28 -18.11 6.32
CA ALA A 252 3.85 -17.85 6.19
C ALA A 252 3.06 -19.17 6.24
N PRO A 253 1.83 -19.16 6.78
CA PRO A 253 1.04 -20.37 6.88
C PRO A 253 0.88 -21.10 5.54
N GLY A 254 1.41 -22.31 5.43
CA GLY A 254 1.28 -23.18 4.26
C GLY A 254 2.19 -22.84 3.07
N ASP A 255 3.24 -22.01 3.26
CA ASP A 255 4.19 -21.70 2.19
C ASP A 255 5.36 -22.69 2.05
N GLY A 256 5.47 -23.64 2.98
CA GLY A 256 6.48 -24.70 2.95
C GLY A 256 7.87 -24.26 3.42
N HIS A 257 7.98 -23.16 4.14
CA HIS A 257 9.23 -22.67 4.74
C HIS A 257 9.18 -22.82 6.26
N ASP A 258 9.32 -24.08 6.74
CA ASP A 258 9.11 -24.43 8.14
C ASP A 258 10.42 -24.63 8.92
N THR A 259 11.53 -24.91 8.23
CA THR A 259 12.84 -25.10 8.84
C THR A 259 13.71 -23.85 8.70
N LYS A 260 14.70 -23.69 9.61
CA LYS A 260 15.68 -22.61 9.52
C LYS A 260 16.40 -22.55 8.16
N ALA A 261 16.75 -23.70 7.60
CA ALA A 261 17.45 -23.77 6.32
C ALA A 261 16.57 -23.27 5.16
N GLU A 262 15.29 -23.65 5.15
CA GLU A 262 14.31 -23.20 4.16
C GLU A 262 14.05 -21.70 4.30
N ILE A 263 13.87 -21.20 5.52
CA ILE A 263 13.69 -19.77 5.80
C ILE A 263 14.92 -18.97 5.33
N VAL A 264 16.13 -19.38 5.69
CA VAL A 264 17.35 -18.68 5.26
C VAL A 264 17.46 -18.67 3.75
N SER A 265 17.19 -19.79 3.08
CA SER A 265 17.17 -19.88 1.61
C SER A 265 16.13 -18.92 1.00
N TYR A 266 14.90 -18.94 1.50
CA TYR A 266 13.83 -18.06 1.05
C TYR A 266 14.13 -16.58 1.30
N TRP A 267 14.81 -16.24 2.40
CA TRP A 267 15.27 -14.90 2.74
C TRP A 267 16.57 -14.51 2.03
N GLN A 268 16.76 -14.97 0.80
CA GLN A 268 17.88 -14.62 -0.10
C GLN A 268 19.26 -15.00 0.48
N ASN A 269 19.30 -16.07 1.28
CA ASN A 269 20.48 -16.58 1.99
C ASN A 269 21.00 -15.62 3.06
N GLN A 270 20.13 -14.84 3.71
CA GLN A 270 20.49 -14.04 4.89
C GLN A 270 20.60 -14.99 6.10
N PRO A 271 21.81 -15.19 6.68
CA PRO A 271 22.02 -16.24 7.68
C PRO A 271 21.70 -15.82 9.11
N THR A 272 21.67 -14.52 9.40
CA THR A 272 21.48 -13.95 10.74
C THR A 272 20.60 -12.71 10.69
N PHE A 273 19.81 -12.51 11.74
CA PHE A 273 18.83 -11.43 11.82
C PHE A 273 19.07 -10.64 13.11
N GLN A 274 19.69 -9.45 13.00
CA GLN A 274 20.16 -8.67 14.15
C GLN A 274 19.50 -7.28 14.26
N ALA A 275 18.48 -7.01 13.47
CA ALA A 275 17.76 -5.75 13.52
C ALA A 275 16.28 -5.92 13.15
N ASN A 276 15.42 -5.08 13.72
CA ASN A 276 14.03 -4.97 13.30
C ASN A 276 13.92 -4.39 11.90
N GLY A 277 12.95 -4.88 11.10
CA GLY A 277 12.58 -4.27 9.84
C GLY A 277 13.28 -4.86 8.61
N ILE A 278 14.11 -5.90 8.75
CA ILE A 278 14.63 -6.65 7.61
C ILE A 278 13.44 -7.26 6.86
N ALA A 279 13.38 -7.10 5.54
CA ALA A 279 12.37 -7.74 4.70
C ALA A 279 12.93 -8.98 3.99
N GLN A 280 12.07 -9.90 3.61
CA GLN A 280 12.42 -11.16 2.94
C GLN A 280 13.28 -10.94 1.69
N GLU A 281 13.08 -9.83 0.98
CA GLU A 281 13.80 -9.51 -0.24
C GLU A 281 14.91 -8.47 -0.06
N THR A 282 15.23 -8.05 1.15
CA THR A 282 16.30 -7.06 1.44
C THR A 282 17.62 -7.42 0.75
N CYS A 283 18.02 -8.68 0.75
CA CYS A 283 19.26 -9.16 0.12
C CYS A 283 19.10 -9.56 -1.35
N ARG A 284 17.91 -9.40 -1.92
CA ARG A 284 17.65 -9.46 -3.35
C ARG A 284 17.88 -8.08 -3.98
N ASP A 285 16.99 -7.15 -3.72
CA ASP A 285 17.04 -5.74 -4.07
C ASP A 285 15.94 -4.94 -3.36
N PHE A 286 16.13 -3.63 -3.27
CA PHE A 286 15.18 -2.73 -2.62
C PHE A 286 13.98 -2.40 -3.50
N VAL A 287 14.07 -2.61 -4.81
CA VAL A 287 12.94 -2.42 -5.73
C VAL A 287 11.80 -3.39 -5.37
N HIS A 288 12.10 -4.69 -5.28
CA HIS A 288 11.11 -5.70 -4.90
C HIS A 288 10.71 -5.60 -3.43
N THR A 289 11.66 -5.25 -2.56
CA THR A 289 11.37 -4.95 -1.15
C THR A 289 10.36 -3.82 -1.04
N GLY A 290 10.52 -2.76 -1.84
CA GLY A 290 9.59 -1.63 -1.92
C GLY A 290 8.19 -2.04 -2.34
N TYR A 291 8.05 -3.00 -3.27
CA TYR A 291 6.73 -3.52 -3.67
C TYR A 291 5.99 -4.16 -2.49
N GLY A 292 6.67 -4.98 -1.70
CA GLY A 292 6.07 -5.59 -0.52
C GLY A 292 5.69 -4.58 0.56
N ILE A 293 6.59 -3.62 0.86
CA ILE A 293 6.34 -2.58 1.87
C ILE A 293 5.18 -1.67 1.44
N SER A 294 5.09 -1.29 0.14
CA SER A 294 3.96 -0.49 -0.35
C SER A 294 2.63 -1.21 -0.21
N SER A 295 2.57 -2.50 -0.60
CA SER A 295 1.36 -3.29 -0.44
C SER A 295 0.90 -3.39 1.02
N ILE A 296 1.84 -3.51 1.98
CA ILE A 296 1.51 -3.51 3.41
C ILE A 296 0.91 -2.16 3.82
N SER A 297 1.49 -1.04 3.37
CA SER A 297 0.98 0.31 3.64
C SER A 297 -0.43 0.51 3.07
N HIS A 298 -0.66 0.07 1.83
CA HIS A 298 -1.94 0.22 1.13
C HIS A 298 -3.06 -0.60 1.75
N VAL A 299 -2.75 -1.84 2.15
CA VAL A 299 -3.72 -2.69 2.86
C VAL A 299 -4.04 -2.10 4.23
N ALA A 300 -3.03 -1.64 4.98
CA ALA A 300 -3.26 -1.03 6.29
C ALA A 300 -4.13 0.23 6.18
N GLU A 301 -3.93 1.04 5.14
CA GLU A 301 -4.75 2.23 4.90
C GLU A 301 -6.19 1.88 4.49
N THR A 302 -6.36 0.93 3.57
CA THR A 302 -7.68 0.41 3.19
C THR A 302 -8.41 -0.17 4.40
N ALA A 303 -7.74 -0.98 5.21
CA ALA A 303 -8.31 -1.57 6.42
C ALA A 303 -8.74 -0.49 7.43
N ARG A 304 -7.91 0.57 7.65
CA ARG A 304 -8.26 1.70 8.50
C ARG A 304 -9.55 2.38 8.04
N ILE A 305 -9.66 2.68 6.76
CA ILE A 305 -10.86 3.29 6.17
C ILE A 305 -12.08 2.41 6.40
N GLN A 306 -11.91 1.09 6.29
CA GLN A 306 -12.97 0.11 6.54
C GLN A 306 -13.20 -0.21 8.03
N GLY A 307 -12.60 0.55 8.96
CA GLY A 307 -12.81 0.42 10.39
C GLY A 307 -11.93 -0.61 11.11
N ASN A 308 -10.92 -1.17 10.43
CA ASN A 308 -9.96 -2.11 10.99
C ASN A 308 -8.57 -1.47 11.15
N ASP A 309 -8.21 -1.03 12.34
CA ASP A 309 -6.90 -0.43 12.58
C ASP A 309 -5.79 -1.48 12.65
N LEU A 310 -5.00 -1.58 11.58
CA LEU A 310 -3.80 -2.40 11.52
C LEU A 310 -2.53 -1.64 11.96
N TYR A 311 -2.58 -0.31 12.05
CA TYR A 311 -1.42 0.51 12.38
C TYR A 311 -1.02 0.45 13.86
N SER A 312 -1.98 0.27 14.77
CA SER A 312 -1.72 0.14 16.22
C SER A 312 -1.20 -1.24 16.62
N GLY A 313 -1.25 -2.23 15.71
CA GLY A 313 -0.86 -3.63 15.96
C GLY A 313 0.49 -4.03 15.35
N ASP A 314 0.67 -5.35 15.22
CA ASP A 314 1.89 -5.98 14.69
C ASP A 314 2.23 -5.52 13.26
N VAL A 315 1.21 -5.31 12.42
CA VAL A 315 1.40 -4.80 11.04
C VAL A 315 2.04 -3.42 11.05
N GLY A 316 1.52 -2.48 11.85
CA GLY A 316 2.06 -1.13 11.94
C GLY A 316 3.46 -1.09 12.52
N GLU A 317 3.75 -1.92 13.54
CA GLU A 317 5.09 -2.04 14.10
C GLU A 317 6.09 -2.53 13.05
N ARG A 318 5.77 -3.61 12.32
CA ARG A 318 6.62 -4.15 11.25
C ARG A 318 6.82 -3.14 10.13
N LEU A 319 5.76 -2.47 9.71
CA LEU A 319 5.82 -1.45 8.67
C LEU A 319 6.72 -0.29 9.08
N ARG A 320 6.59 0.22 10.32
CA ARG A 320 7.43 1.29 10.86
C ARG A 320 8.90 0.94 10.82
N TYR A 321 9.25 -0.27 11.29
CA TYR A 321 10.64 -0.70 11.29
C TYR A 321 11.17 -0.97 9.88
N ALA A 322 10.37 -1.55 8.99
CA ALA A 322 10.80 -1.81 7.61
C ALA A 322 11.06 -0.51 6.84
N LEU A 323 10.18 0.48 6.96
CA LEU A 323 10.39 1.80 6.37
C LEU A 323 11.67 2.45 6.88
N GLY A 324 11.88 2.48 8.21
CA GLY A 324 13.10 3.06 8.82
C GLY A 324 14.37 2.33 8.41
N PHE A 325 14.34 0.98 8.43
CA PHE A 325 15.48 0.13 8.09
C PHE A 325 15.94 0.32 6.65
N HIS A 326 15.05 0.37 5.69
CA HIS A 326 15.44 0.52 4.29
C HIS A 326 15.78 1.97 3.94
N SER A 327 15.07 2.93 4.52
CA SER A 327 15.34 4.36 4.30
C SER A 327 16.76 4.78 4.71
N GLN A 328 17.33 4.24 5.79
CA GLN A 328 18.67 4.60 6.21
C GLN A 328 19.73 4.23 5.16
N TYR A 329 19.55 3.09 4.47
CA TYR A 329 20.50 2.67 3.44
C TYR A 329 20.32 3.45 2.14
N GLU A 330 19.10 3.81 1.76
CA GLU A 330 18.84 4.76 0.65
C GLU A 330 19.46 6.14 0.91
N LEU A 331 19.64 6.51 2.16
CA LEU A 331 20.30 7.75 2.58
C LEU A 331 21.81 7.62 2.73
N GLY A 332 22.39 6.45 2.43
CA GLY A 332 23.83 6.24 2.37
C GLY A 332 24.47 5.66 3.63
N THR A 333 23.68 5.18 4.60
CA THR A 333 24.24 4.45 5.75
C THR A 333 24.96 3.19 5.26
N SER A 334 26.17 2.94 5.78
CA SER A 334 26.94 1.73 5.46
C SER A 334 26.26 0.50 6.08
N LYS A 335 26.14 -0.58 5.30
CA LYS A 335 25.59 -1.83 5.82
C LYS A 335 26.54 -2.51 6.80
N PRO A 336 26.05 -3.12 7.89
CA PRO A 336 26.87 -3.94 8.77
C PRO A 336 27.30 -5.25 8.07
N SER A 337 28.38 -5.85 8.54
CA SER A 337 28.97 -7.05 7.92
C SER A 337 28.04 -8.27 7.91
N TRP A 338 27.13 -8.38 8.88
CA TRP A 338 26.17 -9.48 8.98
C TRP A 338 24.99 -9.37 7.99
N LEU A 339 24.69 -8.16 7.51
CA LEU A 339 23.59 -7.95 6.57
C LEU A 339 24.06 -8.25 5.14
N CYS A 340 23.38 -9.19 4.46
CA CYS A 340 23.71 -9.62 3.10
C CYS A 340 25.24 -9.85 2.94
N PRO A 341 25.86 -10.76 3.73
CA PRO A 341 27.31 -10.79 3.95
C PRO A 341 28.14 -10.93 2.67
N ASN A 342 27.59 -11.55 1.64
CA ASN A 342 28.28 -11.81 0.37
C ASN A 342 27.82 -10.90 -0.78
N LYS A 343 27.07 -9.85 -0.49
CA LYS A 343 26.47 -8.96 -1.50
C LYS A 343 26.51 -7.50 -1.04
N ASN A 344 26.55 -6.59 -1.99
CA ASN A 344 26.17 -5.20 -1.76
C ASN A 344 24.64 -5.09 -1.73
N LEU A 345 24.13 -4.09 -1.03
CA LEU A 345 22.70 -3.75 -1.14
C LEU A 345 22.44 -3.18 -2.54
N ASN A 346 21.44 -3.71 -3.20
CA ASN A 346 20.95 -3.16 -4.46
C ASN A 346 19.78 -2.22 -4.12
N LEU A 347 20.07 -0.92 -4.08
CA LEU A 347 19.14 0.13 -3.67
C LEU A 347 18.08 0.41 -4.73
N GLY A 348 17.13 1.26 -4.41
CA GLY A 348 16.04 1.66 -5.31
C GLY A 348 14.65 1.35 -4.75
N LEU A 349 14.41 1.72 -3.48
CA LEU A 349 13.15 1.46 -2.77
C LEU A 349 11.90 1.98 -3.52
N GLY A 350 12.08 3.01 -4.35
CA GLY A 350 10.99 3.60 -5.12
C GLY A 350 10.12 4.59 -4.33
N PRO A 351 9.05 5.10 -4.96
CA PRO A 351 8.20 6.15 -4.39
C PRO A 351 7.12 5.57 -3.45
N ILE A 352 7.52 4.80 -2.39
CA ILE A 352 6.62 3.93 -1.63
C ILE A 352 6.45 4.34 -0.15
N THR A 353 7.07 5.45 0.26
CA THR A 353 7.15 5.76 1.69
C THR A 353 6.00 6.62 2.22
N GLU A 354 5.29 7.33 1.36
CA GLU A 354 4.31 8.36 1.76
C GLU A 354 3.15 7.79 2.60
N VAL A 355 2.52 6.71 2.17
CA VAL A 355 1.32 6.17 2.84
C VAL A 355 1.65 5.73 4.26
N GLY A 356 2.66 4.88 4.40
CA GLY A 356 3.09 4.38 5.72
C GLY A 356 3.68 5.47 6.60
N TYR A 357 4.46 6.40 6.03
CA TYR A 357 5.00 7.55 6.75
C TYR A 357 3.89 8.45 7.27
N ASN A 358 2.92 8.82 6.43
CA ASN A 358 1.80 9.67 6.83
C ASN A 358 0.99 9.05 7.96
N ALA A 359 0.66 7.76 7.86
CA ALA A 359 -0.09 7.06 8.88
C ALA A 359 0.66 6.98 10.21
N LEU A 360 1.91 6.51 10.18
CA LEU A 360 2.67 6.19 11.39
C LEU A 360 3.28 7.44 12.03
N HIS A 361 3.74 8.41 11.23
CA HIS A 361 4.35 9.63 11.76
C HIS A 361 3.33 10.74 11.97
N ASN A 362 2.63 11.16 10.91
CA ASN A 362 1.78 12.36 10.98
C ASN A 362 0.50 12.12 11.80
N ARG A 363 -0.13 10.95 11.67
CA ARG A 363 -1.35 10.64 12.44
C ARG A 363 -1.08 10.02 13.80
N LEU A 364 -0.09 9.12 13.91
CA LEU A 364 0.17 8.38 15.15
C LEU A 364 1.37 8.90 15.97
N GLY A 365 2.14 9.85 15.45
CA GLY A 365 3.21 10.55 16.19
C GLY A 365 4.49 9.75 16.41
N PHE A 366 4.71 8.64 15.70
CA PHE A 366 5.96 7.89 15.82
C PHE A 366 7.13 8.66 15.22
N ALA A 367 8.27 8.64 15.90
CA ALA A 367 9.52 9.16 15.34
C ALA A 367 10.01 8.26 14.19
N MET A 368 10.19 8.83 12.98
CA MET A 368 10.59 8.11 11.77
C MET A 368 11.63 8.90 10.94
N THR A 369 12.69 9.38 11.59
CA THR A 369 13.65 10.36 11.03
C THR A 369 14.21 9.97 9.65
N ASN A 370 14.64 8.72 9.45
CA ASN A 370 15.18 8.28 8.16
C ASN A 370 14.09 8.22 7.09
N THR A 371 12.91 7.70 7.45
CA THR A 371 11.76 7.64 6.54
C THR A 371 11.31 9.04 6.16
N GLU A 372 11.18 9.94 7.13
CA GLU A 372 10.85 11.35 6.88
C GLU A 372 11.80 12.01 5.89
N THR A 373 13.11 11.86 6.13
CA THR A 373 14.14 12.45 5.27
C THR A 373 14.04 11.90 3.84
N LEU A 374 13.91 10.58 3.70
CA LEU A 374 13.79 9.94 2.37
C LEU A 374 12.50 10.36 1.67
N THR A 375 11.36 10.35 2.38
CA THR A 375 10.06 10.73 1.84
C THR A 375 10.07 12.17 1.33
N LYS A 376 10.50 13.11 2.16
CA LYS A 376 10.57 14.54 1.77
C LYS A 376 11.53 14.79 0.61
N LYS A 377 12.66 14.07 0.56
CA LYS A 377 13.61 14.14 -0.56
C LYS A 377 13.01 13.62 -1.87
N GLY A 378 12.12 12.63 -1.80
CA GLY A 378 11.48 12.01 -2.96
C GLY A 378 10.22 12.74 -3.48
N ARG A 379 9.76 13.79 -2.80
CA ARG A 379 8.57 14.55 -3.21
C ARG A 379 8.82 15.43 -4.44
N PRO A 380 7.86 15.49 -5.39
CA PRO A 380 6.63 14.70 -5.41
C PRO A 380 6.87 13.26 -5.87
N ALA A 381 6.37 12.29 -5.11
CA ALA A 381 6.46 10.88 -5.46
C ALA A 381 5.65 10.60 -6.74
N GLY A 382 6.30 10.01 -7.73
CA GLY A 382 5.70 9.65 -9.01
C GLY A 382 5.07 8.27 -9.01
N SER A 383 5.15 7.58 -10.17
CA SER A 383 4.67 6.20 -10.34
C SER A 383 5.81 5.23 -10.58
N ASN A 384 5.66 3.98 -10.08
CA ASN A 384 6.54 2.88 -10.45
C ASN A 384 6.10 2.13 -11.73
N TYR A 385 5.08 2.61 -12.44
CA TYR A 385 4.48 2.00 -13.63
C TYR A 385 3.87 0.60 -13.42
N LEU A 386 3.75 0.15 -12.16
CA LEU A 386 3.16 -1.13 -11.82
C LEU A 386 1.81 -0.93 -11.09
N PHE A 387 1.84 -0.38 -9.87
CA PHE A 387 0.66 -0.21 -9.03
C PHE A 387 0.79 0.93 -7.99
N VAL A 388 1.99 1.48 -7.81
CA VAL A 388 2.23 2.66 -6.97
C VAL A 388 2.19 3.91 -7.82
N GLY A 389 1.48 4.93 -7.37
CA GLY A 389 1.45 6.19 -8.09
C GLY A 389 0.87 7.35 -7.29
N TRP A 390 1.56 8.49 -7.39
CA TRP A 390 1.13 9.81 -6.94
C TRP A 390 0.84 9.92 -5.44
N GLU A 391 1.57 9.17 -4.62
CA GLU A 391 1.29 9.06 -3.19
C GLU A 391 1.59 10.36 -2.42
N THR A 392 2.49 11.22 -2.87
CA THR A 392 2.61 12.58 -2.30
C THR A 392 1.31 13.38 -2.48
N LEU A 393 0.66 13.27 -3.63
CA LEU A 393 -0.62 13.94 -3.85
C LEU A 393 -1.69 13.41 -2.91
N THR A 394 -1.79 12.09 -2.77
CA THR A 394 -2.88 11.45 -2.03
C THR A 394 -2.67 11.40 -0.52
N HIS A 395 -1.44 11.17 -0.06
CA HIS A 395 -1.12 10.91 1.35
C HIS A 395 -0.10 11.87 1.95
N GLY A 396 0.62 12.67 1.15
CA GLY A 396 1.59 13.62 1.67
C GLY A 396 0.95 14.53 2.70
N ASP A 397 1.37 14.41 3.97
CA ASP A 397 0.89 15.18 5.12
C ASP A 397 -0.65 15.29 5.20
N ASN A 398 -1.37 14.30 4.69
CA ASN A 398 -2.83 14.21 4.71
C ASN A 398 -3.30 13.69 6.07
N THR A 399 -3.86 14.58 6.87
CA THR A 399 -4.29 14.31 8.26
C THR A 399 -5.77 13.93 8.36
N ALA A 400 -6.51 13.89 7.24
CA ALA A 400 -7.91 13.51 7.21
C ALA A 400 -8.11 11.98 7.42
#